data_ae21b48b731e7d9e143d9f46158255f8
#
_entry.id   ae21b48b731e7d9e143d9f46158255f8
#
_cell.length_a   1.000
_cell.length_b   1.000
_cell.length_c   1.000
_cell.angle_alpha   90.00
_cell.angle_beta   90.00
_cell.angle_gamma   90.00
#
_symmetry.space_group_name_H-M   'P 1'
#
loop_
_entity.id
_entity.type
_entity.pdbx_description
1 polymer ?
#
loop_
_entity_poly.entity_id
_entity_poly.type
_entity_poly.pdbx_seq_one_letter_code
_entity_poly.pdbx_strand_id
1 'polypeptide(L)'
;MNEFDNIYHTDEYRRFMVQKEENISDLCREERTIRLDMGYSLWCGEYAHRTDNGRSYRCRLFSPEGKLVFGYTLYHNILENDAVKLLSAPDGLYFFYLEGLYGYSILRLSDMAEMHYVPRDSSFAITDLHYCSENRIAAVSGFHNKPDSKAESHDVALIDLSDPINEPEKITSLFPIVNPEHDYGRFEDISFVRWEKGGRLIVRTDTGEEFAFNTNDLRKFMD
;
A
#
# COMPACT_ATOMS: atom_id res chain seq x y z
N MET A 1 16.72 -25.96 -19.29
CA MET A 1 16.22 -24.60 -19.49
C MET A 1 14.70 -24.73 -19.43
N ASN A 2 14.10 -24.31 -18.31
CA ASN A 2 12.64 -24.44 -18.16
C ASN A 2 11.94 -23.48 -19.13
N GLU A 3 10.82 -23.91 -19.68
CA GLU A 3 9.97 -23.11 -20.58
C GLU A 3 9.59 -21.73 -20.01
N PHE A 4 9.62 -21.60 -18.67
CA PHE A 4 9.30 -20.37 -17.92
C PHE A 4 10.43 -19.33 -17.90
N ASP A 5 11.70 -19.71 -17.99
CA ASP A 5 12.82 -18.75 -18.03
C ASP A 5 12.82 -17.85 -19.27
N ASN A 6 12.00 -18.18 -20.26
CA ASN A 6 11.96 -17.50 -21.54
C ASN A 6 10.91 -16.38 -21.63
N ILE A 7 9.93 -16.32 -20.70
CA ILE A 7 8.82 -15.33 -20.76
C ILE A 7 9.33 -13.90 -20.61
N TYR A 8 10.27 -13.68 -19.69
CA TYR A 8 10.86 -12.34 -19.46
C TYR A 8 11.62 -11.77 -20.64
N HIS A 9 11.99 -12.61 -21.60
CA HIS A 9 12.76 -12.23 -22.80
C HIS A 9 11.91 -12.13 -24.07
N THR A 10 10.59 -12.40 -23.97
CA THR A 10 9.70 -12.27 -25.13
C THR A 10 9.43 -10.80 -25.43
N ASP A 11 9.22 -10.48 -26.73
CA ASP A 11 8.85 -9.13 -27.15
C ASP A 11 7.47 -8.73 -26.61
N GLU A 12 6.57 -9.71 -26.43
CA GLU A 12 5.24 -9.50 -25.83
C GLU A 12 5.35 -9.05 -24.36
N TYR A 13 6.18 -9.71 -23.55
CA TYR A 13 6.40 -9.31 -22.17
C TYR A 13 7.07 -7.95 -22.09
N ARG A 14 8.08 -7.68 -22.92
CA ARG A 14 8.71 -6.35 -23.00
C ARG A 14 7.70 -5.27 -23.36
N ARG A 15 6.81 -5.54 -24.35
CA ARG A 15 5.72 -4.63 -24.72
C ARG A 15 4.77 -4.39 -23.55
N PHE A 16 4.39 -5.42 -22.80
CA PHE A 16 3.55 -5.30 -21.60
C PHE A 16 4.21 -4.42 -20.53
N MET A 17 5.51 -4.54 -20.35
CA MET A 17 6.28 -3.81 -19.32
C MET A 17 6.61 -2.37 -19.69
N VAL A 18 6.47 -1.96 -20.96
CA VAL A 18 6.79 -0.60 -21.40
C VAL A 18 5.78 0.40 -20.83
N GLN A 19 6.30 1.51 -20.27
CA GLN A 19 5.51 2.61 -19.69
C GLN A 19 5.03 3.59 -20.77
N LYS A 20 4.32 3.14 -21.78
CA LYS A 20 3.79 4.01 -22.84
C LYS A 20 2.28 3.90 -22.94
N GLU A 21 1.69 4.86 -23.68
CA GLU A 21 0.24 4.94 -23.96
C GLU A 21 -0.23 3.84 -24.94
N GLU A 22 0.56 2.81 -25.16
CA GLU A 22 0.20 1.72 -26.05
C GLU A 22 -0.97 0.91 -25.48
N ASN A 23 -1.87 0.51 -26.37
CA ASN A 23 -2.90 -0.46 -26.00
C ASN A 23 -2.24 -1.83 -25.82
N ILE A 24 -2.28 -2.35 -24.59
CA ILE A 24 -1.73 -3.65 -24.21
C ILE A 24 -2.83 -4.63 -23.76
N SER A 25 -4.10 -4.29 -23.96
CA SER A 25 -5.24 -5.13 -23.55
C SER A 25 -5.22 -6.50 -24.19
N ASP A 26 -4.65 -6.63 -25.41
CA ASP A 26 -4.44 -7.88 -26.09
C ASP A 26 -3.43 -8.83 -25.40
N LEU A 27 -2.60 -8.28 -24.53
CA LEU A 27 -1.62 -9.04 -23.71
C LEU A 27 -2.12 -9.31 -22.28
N CYS A 28 -3.33 -8.83 -21.94
CA CYS A 28 -3.90 -8.99 -20.63
C CYS A 28 -4.86 -10.17 -20.57
N ARG A 29 -4.76 -10.97 -19.52
CA ARG A 29 -5.74 -11.99 -19.18
C ARG A 29 -6.98 -11.39 -18.54
N GLU A 30 -6.77 -10.39 -17.72
CA GLU A 30 -7.79 -9.72 -16.95
C GLU A 30 -7.47 -8.22 -16.86
N GLU A 31 -8.51 -7.42 -16.94
CA GLU A 31 -8.42 -5.98 -16.78
C GLU A 31 -9.46 -5.52 -15.77
N ARG A 32 -9.09 -4.52 -14.96
CA ARG A 32 -10.02 -3.85 -14.07
C ARG A 32 -9.70 -2.37 -13.95
N THR A 33 -10.71 -1.59 -13.59
CA THR A 33 -10.53 -0.17 -13.29
C THR A 33 -11.02 0.11 -11.87
N ILE A 34 -10.12 0.66 -11.05
CA ILE A 34 -10.40 1.11 -9.70
C ILE A 34 -10.74 2.60 -9.78
N ARG A 35 -11.89 2.99 -9.21
CA ARG A 35 -12.25 4.39 -9.07
C ARG A 35 -11.60 4.93 -7.80
N LEU A 36 -10.88 6.02 -7.95
CA LEU A 36 -10.23 6.73 -6.85
C LEU A 36 -10.98 8.02 -6.54
N ASP A 37 -10.64 8.65 -5.43
CA ASP A 37 -11.19 9.94 -5.05
C ASP A 37 -10.92 11.03 -6.10
N MET A 38 -11.68 12.13 -6.04
CA MET A 38 -11.55 13.29 -6.91
C MET A 38 -11.66 12.97 -8.41
N GLY A 39 -12.33 11.87 -8.77
CA GLY A 39 -12.58 11.48 -10.16
C GLY A 39 -11.40 10.82 -10.88
N TYR A 40 -10.31 10.55 -10.20
CA TYR A 40 -9.21 9.75 -10.75
C TYR A 40 -9.61 8.29 -10.91
N SER A 41 -8.88 7.59 -11.77
CA SER A 41 -9.06 6.14 -11.95
C SER A 41 -7.72 5.45 -12.20
N LEU A 42 -7.61 4.22 -11.69
CA LEU A 42 -6.46 3.35 -11.93
C LEU A 42 -6.92 2.17 -12.78
N TRP A 43 -6.44 2.10 -14.01
CA TRP A 43 -6.57 0.91 -14.85
C TRP A 43 -5.44 -0.07 -14.51
N CYS A 44 -5.79 -1.36 -14.42
CA CYS A 44 -4.86 -2.44 -14.10
C CYS A 44 -5.11 -3.60 -15.05
N GLY A 45 -4.09 -3.98 -15.79
CA GLY A 45 -4.10 -5.16 -16.65
C GLY A 45 -3.17 -6.24 -16.12
N GLU A 46 -3.69 -7.46 -15.90
CA GLU A 46 -2.90 -8.62 -15.52
C GLU A 46 -2.30 -9.26 -16.78
N TYR A 47 -1.00 -9.52 -16.79
CA TYR A 47 -0.34 -10.20 -17.90
C TYR A 47 -0.91 -11.60 -18.12
N ALA A 48 -1.19 -11.92 -19.40
CA ALA A 48 -1.90 -13.14 -19.78
C ALA A 48 -1.16 -14.44 -19.42
N HIS A 49 0.16 -14.39 -19.37
CA HIS A 49 0.97 -15.55 -19.05
C HIS A 49 1.56 -15.46 -17.66
N ARG A 50 1.43 -16.54 -16.90
CA ARG A 50 1.99 -16.62 -15.55
C ARG A 50 3.52 -16.60 -15.61
N THR A 51 4.14 -15.78 -14.79
CA THR A 51 5.59 -15.79 -14.59
C THR A 51 5.97 -16.65 -13.39
N ASP A 52 7.24 -17.06 -13.27
CA ASP A 52 7.71 -17.85 -12.12
C ASP A 52 7.54 -17.12 -10.78
N ASN A 53 7.55 -15.78 -10.82
CA ASN A 53 7.36 -14.92 -9.64
C ASN A 53 5.90 -14.55 -9.38
N GLY A 54 4.94 -15.23 -10.00
CA GLY A 54 3.53 -14.95 -9.80
C GLY A 54 2.90 -14.12 -10.91
N ARG A 55 2.04 -13.16 -10.54
CA ARG A 55 1.32 -12.30 -11.48
C ARG A 55 2.06 -10.98 -11.68
N SER A 56 1.98 -10.46 -12.90
CA SER A 56 2.48 -9.12 -13.22
C SER A 56 1.32 -8.25 -13.66
N TYR A 57 1.24 -7.06 -13.13
CA TYR A 57 0.21 -6.08 -13.45
C TYR A 57 0.83 -4.83 -14.05
N ARG A 58 0.21 -4.33 -15.11
CA ARG A 58 0.47 -2.99 -15.62
C ARG A 58 -0.59 -2.05 -15.12
N CYS A 59 -0.18 -1.03 -14.37
CA CYS A 59 -1.07 -0.06 -13.75
C CYS A 59 -0.92 1.30 -14.43
N ARG A 60 -2.04 2.00 -14.67
CA ARG A 60 -2.08 3.32 -15.31
C ARG A 60 -3.05 4.22 -14.56
N LEU A 61 -2.55 5.30 -14.00
CA LEU A 61 -3.34 6.32 -13.32
C LEU A 61 -3.83 7.35 -14.34
N PHE A 62 -5.14 7.57 -14.38
CA PHE A 62 -5.78 8.56 -15.21
C PHE A 62 -6.37 9.70 -14.39
N SER A 63 -6.25 10.93 -14.89
CA SER A 63 -6.91 12.10 -14.32
C SER A 63 -8.43 12.05 -14.53
N PRO A 64 -9.20 12.96 -13.88
CA PRO A 64 -10.64 13.09 -14.11
C PRO A 64 -11.02 13.35 -15.57
N GLU A 65 -10.13 13.98 -16.35
CA GLU A 65 -10.30 14.26 -17.77
C GLU A 65 -9.92 13.06 -18.67
N GLY A 66 -9.54 11.93 -18.07
CA GLY A 66 -9.13 10.72 -18.79
C GLY A 66 -7.71 10.78 -19.36
N LYS A 67 -6.88 11.73 -18.93
CA LYS A 67 -5.49 11.84 -19.35
C LYS A 67 -4.61 10.91 -18.51
N LEU A 68 -3.70 10.18 -19.15
CA LEU A 68 -2.68 9.37 -18.46
C LEU A 68 -1.76 10.31 -17.66
N VAL A 69 -1.68 10.05 -16.35
CA VAL A 69 -0.83 10.80 -15.40
C VAL A 69 0.44 10.04 -15.10
N PHE A 70 0.30 8.75 -14.77
CA PHE A 70 1.41 7.91 -14.32
C PHE A 70 1.16 6.45 -14.68
N GLY A 71 2.22 5.69 -14.87
CA GLY A 71 2.14 4.25 -15.08
C GLY A 71 3.27 3.52 -14.38
N TYR A 72 2.94 2.38 -13.78
CA TYR A 72 3.90 1.53 -13.07
C TYR A 72 3.58 0.05 -13.29
N THR A 73 4.50 -0.81 -12.88
CA THR A 73 4.32 -2.26 -12.92
C THR A 73 4.38 -2.80 -11.50
N LEU A 74 3.41 -3.64 -11.19
CA LEU A 74 3.34 -4.36 -9.93
C LEU A 74 3.67 -5.83 -10.16
N TYR A 75 4.63 -6.34 -9.41
CA TYR A 75 4.97 -7.76 -9.34
C TYR A 75 4.33 -8.36 -8.09
N HIS A 76 3.91 -9.61 -8.18
CA HIS A 76 3.18 -10.30 -7.12
C HIS A 76 1.70 -9.89 -6.95
N ASN A 77 0.97 -10.64 -6.16
CA ASN A 77 -0.47 -10.80 -6.23
C ASN A 77 -1.30 -9.71 -5.57
N ILE A 78 -0.72 -8.60 -5.13
CA ILE A 78 -1.48 -7.68 -4.28
C ILE A 78 -1.82 -6.41 -5.04
N LEU A 79 -2.96 -6.43 -5.65
CA LEU A 79 -3.68 -5.22 -6.05
C LEU A 79 -4.96 -5.11 -5.21
N GLU A 80 -4.78 -4.80 -3.94
CA GLU A 80 -5.90 -4.51 -3.06
C GLU A 80 -6.42 -3.10 -3.36
N ASN A 81 -7.72 -2.99 -3.62
CA ASN A 81 -8.35 -1.69 -3.93
C ASN A 81 -8.14 -0.67 -2.82
N ASP A 82 -8.09 -1.16 -1.57
CA ASP A 82 -8.03 -0.33 -0.38
C ASP A 82 -6.62 0.17 -0.06
N ALA A 83 -5.59 -0.46 -0.63
CA ALA A 83 -4.20 -0.05 -0.47
C ALA A 83 -3.69 0.87 -1.58
N VAL A 84 -4.56 1.28 -2.51
CA VAL A 84 -4.26 2.26 -3.56
C VAL A 84 -5.12 3.48 -3.32
N LYS A 85 -4.53 4.61 -2.90
CA LYS A 85 -5.27 5.79 -2.47
C LYS A 85 -4.73 7.08 -3.09
N LEU A 86 -5.63 8.04 -3.25
CA LEU A 86 -5.26 9.44 -3.40
C LEU A 86 -5.35 10.13 -2.05
N LEU A 87 -4.26 10.80 -1.67
CA LEU A 87 -4.12 11.50 -0.41
C LEU A 87 -4.11 13.00 -0.67
N SER A 88 -5.09 13.71 -0.11
CA SER A 88 -5.13 15.17 -0.19
C SER A 88 -4.41 15.76 1.01
N ALA A 89 -3.36 16.55 0.74
CA ALA A 89 -2.61 17.29 1.74
C ALA A 89 -2.57 18.79 1.40
N PRO A 90 -2.25 19.69 2.34
CA PRO A 90 -2.22 21.14 2.10
C PRO A 90 -1.27 21.56 0.96
N ASP A 91 -0.22 20.81 0.74
CA ASP A 91 0.84 21.05 -0.25
C ASP A 91 0.63 20.29 -1.58
N GLY A 92 -0.46 19.54 -1.71
CA GLY A 92 -0.80 18.87 -2.96
C GLY A 92 -1.52 17.56 -2.85
N LEU A 93 -1.60 16.89 -3.98
CA LEU A 93 -2.24 15.60 -4.12
C LEU A 93 -1.15 14.53 -4.29
N TYR A 94 -1.26 13.48 -3.52
CA TYR A 94 -0.33 12.35 -3.53
C TYR A 94 -1.05 11.07 -3.93
N PHE A 95 -0.36 10.25 -4.70
CA PHE A 95 -0.80 8.91 -5.04
C PHE A 95 0.02 7.89 -4.25
N PHE A 96 -0.66 7.14 -3.39
CA PHE A 96 -0.07 6.03 -2.63
C PHE A 96 -0.38 4.72 -3.33
N TYR A 97 0.62 3.87 -3.49
CA TYR A 97 0.47 2.54 -4.08
C TYR A 97 1.49 1.55 -3.50
N LEU A 98 1.16 0.26 -3.55
CA LEU A 98 2.05 -0.81 -3.08
C LEU A 98 3.06 -1.20 -4.16
N GLU A 99 4.26 -1.53 -3.73
CA GLU A 99 5.34 -2.12 -4.56
C GLU A 99 5.55 -3.61 -4.29
N GLY A 100 4.49 -4.34 -4.02
CA GLY A 100 4.50 -5.73 -3.61
C GLY A 100 3.91 -5.91 -2.21
N LEU A 101 4.28 -6.98 -1.51
CA LEU A 101 3.72 -7.31 -0.20
C LEU A 101 4.12 -6.33 0.90
N TYR A 102 5.34 -5.82 0.85
CA TYR A 102 5.96 -5.17 2.01
C TYR A 102 6.42 -3.73 1.74
N GLY A 103 6.40 -3.30 0.48
CA GLY A 103 6.83 -1.98 0.09
C GLY A 103 5.68 -1.09 -0.35
N TYR A 104 5.88 0.21 -0.28
CA TYR A 104 4.94 1.20 -0.82
C TYR A 104 5.68 2.34 -1.47
N SER A 105 4.97 3.03 -2.36
CA SER A 105 5.44 4.26 -2.99
C SER A 105 4.44 5.37 -2.82
N ILE A 106 4.96 6.58 -2.76
CA ILE A 106 4.19 7.82 -2.73
C ILE A 106 4.68 8.71 -3.85
N LEU A 107 3.77 9.10 -4.72
CA LEU A 107 4.01 10.00 -5.85
C LEU A 107 3.28 11.31 -5.62
N ARG A 108 4.00 12.45 -5.64
CA ARG A 108 3.39 13.78 -5.65
C ARG A 108 2.99 14.15 -7.07
N LEU A 109 1.69 14.36 -7.31
CA LEU A 109 1.17 14.54 -8.67
C LEU A 109 1.52 15.89 -9.31
N SER A 110 1.92 16.90 -8.53
CA SER A 110 2.22 18.24 -9.04
C SER A 110 3.52 18.31 -9.84
N ASP A 111 4.53 17.55 -9.46
CA ASP A 111 5.88 17.57 -10.05
C ASP A 111 6.45 16.17 -10.32
N MET A 112 5.64 15.14 -10.06
CA MET A 112 6.01 13.72 -10.25
C MET A 112 7.21 13.29 -9.39
N ALA A 113 7.44 13.97 -8.27
CA ALA A 113 8.40 13.51 -7.28
C ALA A 113 7.88 12.25 -6.59
N GLU A 114 8.73 11.24 -6.49
CA GLU A 114 8.36 9.92 -6.01
C GLU A 114 9.31 9.46 -4.90
N MET A 115 8.75 8.82 -3.89
CA MET A 115 9.48 8.17 -2.82
C MET A 115 9.10 6.70 -2.78
N HIS A 116 10.10 5.84 -2.64
CA HIS A 116 9.95 4.40 -2.50
C HIS A 116 10.39 3.96 -1.12
N TYR A 117 9.55 3.20 -0.44
CA TYR A 117 9.89 2.58 0.82
C TYR A 117 9.83 1.07 0.70
N VAL A 118 10.98 0.43 0.86
CA VAL A 118 11.09 -1.02 0.95
C VAL A 118 11.69 -1.35 2.32
N PRO A 119 10.92 -1.93 3.25
CA PRO A 119 11.43 -2.26 4.57
C PRO A 119 12.55 -3.30 4.46
N ARG A 120 13.60 -3.13 5.26
CA ARG A 120 14.72 -4.08 5.32
C ARG A 120 14.29 -5.44 5.86
N ASP A 121 13.36 -5.41 6.80
CA ASP A 121 12.75 -6.60 7.39
C ASP A 121 11.32 -6.71 6.86
N SER A 122 11.13 -7.56 5.87
CA SER A 122 9.85 -7.81 5.20
C SER A 122 8.88 -8.58 6.10
N SER A 123 8.56 -8.01 7.28
CA SER A 123 7.73 -8.66 8.27
C SER A 123 6.27 -8.21 8.27
N PHE A 124 5.97 -7.02 7.72
CA PHE A 124 4.64 -6.44 7.73
C PHE A 124 4.09 -6.26 6.31
N ALA A 125 3.06 -7.02 5.96
CA ALA A 125 2.37 -6.93 4.67
C ALA A 125 1.17 -5.98 4.79
N ILE A 126 1.16 -4.91 3.98
CA ILE A 126 0.11 -3.89 3.97
C ILE A 126 -1.09 -4.41 3.16
N THR A 127 -2.30 -4.31 3.74
CA THR A 127 -3.56 -4.69 3.08
C THR A 127 -4.50 -3.52 2.85
N ASP A 128 -4.44 -2.48 3.70
CA ASP A 128 -5.30 -1.29 3.57
C ASP A 128 -4.59 -0.06 4.15
N LEU A 129 -5.04 1.13 3.73
CA LEU A 129 -4.51 2.41 4.18
C LEU A 129 -5.65 3.37 4.56
N HIS A 130 -5.58 3.91 5.75
CA HIS A 130 -6.53 4.84 6.35
C HIS A 130 -5.84 6.17 6.68
N TYR A 131 -5.90 7.12 5.76
CA TYR A 131 -5.24 8.41 5.90
C TYR A 131 -6.08 9.42 6.67
N CYS A 132 -5.44 10.16 7.58
CA CYS A 132 -6.02 11.30 8.28
C CYS A 132 -5.36 12.60 7.78
N SER A 133 -6.12 13.42 7.06
CA SER A 133 -5.62 14.70 6.55
C SER A 133 -5.37 15.75 7.64
N GLU A 134 -6.04 15.64 8.80
CA GLU A 134 -5.89 16.59 9.92
C GLU A 134 -4.50 16.54 10.56
N ASN A 135 -3.92 15.33 10.69
CA ASN A 135 -2.61 15.13 11.31
C ASN A 135 -1.55 14.60 10.35
N ARG A 136 -1.92 14.30 9.09
CA ARG A 136 -1.04 13.76 8.04
C ARG A 136 -0.41 12.40 8.41
N ILE A 137 -1.11 11.61 9.21
CA ILE A 137 -0.71 10.26 9.56
C ILE A 137 -1.60 9.26 8.81
N ALA A 138 -1.02 8.22 8.27
CA ALA A 138 -1.75 7.06 7.79
C ALA A 138 -1.67 5.93 8.83
N ALA A 139 -2.82 5.36 9.16
CA ALA A 139 -2.90 4.06 9.79
C ALA A 139 -2.99 3.01 8.69
N VAL A 140 -2.05 2.08 8.62
CA VAL A 140 -2.05 1.00 7.65
C VAL A 140 -2.40 -0.31 8.33
N SER A 141 -3.42 -0.97 7.82
CA SER A 141 -3.76 -2.33 8.24
C SER A 141 -2.88 -3.33 7.51
N GLY A 142 -2.52 -4.40 8.19
CA GLY A 142 -1.68 -5.41 7.60
C GLY A 142 -1.51 -6.62 8.52
N PHE A 143 -0.56 -7.47 8.19
CA PHE A 143 -0.26 -8.64 9.00
C PHE A 143 1.25 -8.94 9.04
N HIS A 144 1.68 -9.53 10.15
CA HIS A 144 3.01 -10.07 10.31
C HIS A 144 3.02 -11.57 10.02
N ASN A 145 3.96 -12.01 9.19
CA ASN A 145 4.25 -13.43 9.05
C ASN A 145 5.02 -13.89 10.30
N LYS A 146 4.43 -14.77 11.08
CA LYS A 146 5.14 -15.41 12.21
C LYS A 146 6.13 -16.45 11.67
N PRO A 147 7.44 -16.34 11.96
CA PRO A 147 8.47 -17.20 11.37
C PRO A 147 8.27 -18.71 11.61
N ASP A 148 7.65 -19.07 12.72
CA ASP A 148 7.51 -20.45 13.20
C ASP A 148 6.08 -20.99 13.17
N SER A 149 5.13 -20.23 12.65
CA SER A 149 3.74 -20.64 12.57
C SER A 149 3.11 -20.28 11.24
N LYS A 150 2.10 -21.04 10.82
CA LYS A 150 1.25 -20.65 9.67
C LYS A 150 0.22 -19.59 10.04
N ALA A 151 0.28 -19.05 11.26
CA ALA A 151 -0.64 -18.04 11.73
C ALA A 151 -0.09 -16.65 11.35
N GLU A 152 -0.93 -15.86 10.74
CA GLU A 152 -0.74 -14.44 10.51
C GLU A 152 -1.26 -13.70 11.74
N SER A 153 -0.61 -12.61 12.15
CA SER A 153 -1.08 -11.71 13.19
C SER A 153 -1.43 -10.38 12.55
N HIS A 154 -2.69 -9.98 12.64
CA HIS A 154 -3.13 -8.69 12.11
C HIS A 154 -2.67 -7.55 13.01
N ASP A 155 -2.21 -6.48 12.38
CA ASP A 155 -1.70 -5.30 13.06
C ASP A 155 -2.13 -4.02 12.34
N VAL A 156 -2.06 -2.92 13.07
CA VAL A 156 -2.17 -1.57 12.55
C VAL A 156 -0.83 -0.88 12.77
N ALA A 157 -0.24 -0.39 11.69
CA ALA A 157 0.99 0.37 11.78
C ALA A 157 0.76 1.83 11.38
N LEU A 158 1.69 2.70 11.73
CA LEU A 158 1.64 4.13 11.46
C LEU A 158 2.69 4.53 10.44
N ILE A 159 2.32 5.45 9.55
CA ILE A 159 3.22 6.14 8.63
C ILE A 159 2.99 7.65 8.80
N ASP A 160 4.03 8.41 9.11
CA ASP A 160 3.97 9.88 9.08
C ASP A 160 4.11 10.37 7.62
N LEU A 161 3.11 11.08 7.15
CA LEU A 161 3.07 11.66 5.81
C LEU A 161 3.18 13.19 5.86
N SER A 162 3.89 13.75 6.85
CA SER A 162 4.13 15.19 6.97
C SER A 162 5.03 15.71 5.85
N ASP A 163 6.05 14.96 5.49
CA ASP A 163 6.93 15.22 4.33
C ASP A 163 7.25 13.90 3.60
N PRO A 164 6.27 13.32 2.88
CA PRO A 164 6.39 11.95 2.40
C PRO A 164 7.41 11.76 1.26
N ILE A 165 7.98 12.85 0.73
CA ILE A 165 8.95 12.77 -0.38
C ILE A 165 10.40 12.87 0.12
N ASN A 166 10.65 13.72 1.12
CA ASN A 166 12.01 13.99 1.58
C ASN A 166 12.41 13.16 2.80
N GLU A 167 11.43 12.78 3.60
CA GLU A 167 11.64 11.97 4.80
C GLU A 167 10.89 10.64 4.68
N PRO A 168 11.51 9.60 4.10
CA PRO A 168 10.90 8.28 3.99
C PRO A 168 10.67 7.70 5.39
N GLU A 169 9.43 7.57 5.74
CA GLU A 169 8.99 7.24 7.08
C GLU A 169 9.03 5.73 7.33
N LYS A 170 9.42 5.40 8.54
CA LYS A 170 9.34 4.03 9.06
C LYS A 170 7.87 3.64 9.24
N ILE A 171 7.59 2.37 8.98
CA ILE A 171 6.35 1.76 9.43
C ILE A 171 6.50 1.43 10.92
N THR A 172 5.69 2.03 11.76
CA THR A 172 5.69 1.80 13.22
C THR A 172 4.48 0.98 13.63
N SER A 173 4.69 -0.27 14.02
CA SER A 173 3.65 -1.18 14.51
C SER A 173 3.04 -0.67 15.83
N LEU A 174 1.71 -0.74 15.95
CA LEU A 174 0.99 -0.43 17.17
C LEU A 174 0.89 -1.61 18.13
N PHE A 175 1.02 -2.84 17.65
CA PHE A 175 0.89 -4.03 18.50
C PHE A 175 1.82 -4.00 19.72
N PRO A 176 3.14 -3.70 19.59
CA PRO A 176 4.02 -3.61 20.76
C PRO A 176 3.64 -2.48 21.73
N ILE A 177 2.94 -1.45 21.25
CA ILE A 177 2.53 -0.30 22.06
C ILE A 177 1.33 -0.65 22.92
N VAL A 178 0.34 -1.35 22.36
CA VAL A 178 -0.87 -1.77 23.08
C VAL A 178 -0.66 -3.05 23.90
N ASN A 179 0.36 -3.83 23.57
CA ASN A 179 0.73 -5.08 24.22
C ASN A 179 2.25 -5.14 24.53
N PRO A 180 2.76 -4.27 25.41
CA PRO A 180 4.20 -4.15 25.65
C PRO A 180 4.82 -5.41 26.27
N GLU A 181 4.02 -6.24 26.91
CA GLU A 181 4.47 -7.51 27.50
C GLU A 181 4.45 -8.66 26.50
N HIS A 182 3.96 -8.40 25.26
CA HIS A 182 3.76 -9.44 24.23
C HIS A 182 2.94 -10.63 24.72
N ASP A 183 1.93 -10.35 25.56
CA ASP A 183 1.01 -11.37 26.07
C ASP A 183 -0.04 -11.74 25.01
N TYR A 184 0.28 -12.72 24.20
CA TYR A 184 -0.63 -13.26 23.19
C TYR A 184 -1.85 -13.99 23.81
N GLY A 185 -1.85 -14.28 25.10
CA GLY A 185 -3.02 -14.79 25.81
C GLY A 185 -4.07 -13.72 26.07
N ARG A 186 -3.68 -12.42 26.02
CA ARG A 186 -4.61 -11.29 26.14
C ARG A 186 -5.35 -11.00 24.84
N PHE A 187 -4.64 -10.87 23.74
CA PHE A 187 -5.15 -10.75 22.37
C PHE A 187 -4.02 -11.01 21.37
N GLU A 188 -4.39 -11.41 20.15
CA GLU A 188 -3.43 -11.73 19.09
C GLU A 188 -3.43 -10.70 17.97
N ASP A 189 -4.55 -10.03 17.74
CA ASP A 189 -4.78 -9.14 16.60
C ASP A 189 -5.26 -7.76 17.04
N ILE A 190 -4.87 -6.75 16.27
CA ILE A 190 -5.47 -5.41 16.33
C ILE A 190 -5.94 -4.98 14.95
N SER A 191 -7.02 -4.23 14.90
CA SER A 191 -7.64 -3.74 13.68
C SER A 191 -7.94 -2.25 13.77
N PHE A 192 -7.84 -1.56 12.62
CA PHE A 192 -8.30 -0.19 12.48
C PHE A 192 -9.83 -0.14 12.64
N VAL A 193 -10.32 0.85 13.40
CA VAL A 193 -11.76 1.09 13.52
C VAL A 193 -12.14 2.39 12.80
N ARG A 194 -11.52 3.50 13.17
CA ARG A 194 -11.79 4.81 12.57
C ARG A 194 -10.80 5.87 13.01
N TRP A 195 -10.77 6.95 12.23
CA TRP A 195 -10.30 8.25 12.67
C TRP A 195 -11.47 9.05 13.24
N GLU A 196 -11.22 9.73 14.36
CA GLU A 196 -12.15 10.69 14.95
C GLU A 196 -11.64 12.12 14.73
N LYS A 197 -12.51 13.09 14.95
CA LYS A 197 -12.19 14.53 14.85
C LYS A 197 -10.96 14.86 15.70
N GLY A 198 -10.10 15.72 15.16
CA GLY A 198 -8.83 16.09 15.78
C GLY A 198 -7.70 15.09 15.56
N GLY A 199 -7.86 14.16 14.61
CA GLY A 199 -6.85 13.17 14.25
C GLY A 199 -6.63 12.10 15.34
N ARG A 200 -7.69 11.76 16.09
CA ARG A 200 -7.65 10.69 17.09
C ARG A 200 -7.89 9.34 16.43
N LEU A 201 -6.96 8.42 16.58
CA LEU A 201 -7.02 7.05 16.06
C LEU A 201 -7.72 6.12 17.06
N ILE A 202 -8.65 5.29 16.58
CA ILE A 202 -9.25 4.19 17.33
C ILE A 202 -8.87 2.88 16.65
N VAL A 203 -8.28 1.99 17.43
CA VAL A 203 -8.03 0.59 17.05
C VAL A 203 -8.74 -0.35 18.02
N ARG A 204 -8.97 -1.59 17.59
CA ARG A 204 -9.68 -2.60 18.40
C ARG A 204 -8.95 -3.93 18.32
N THR A 205 -8.86 -4.62 19.46
CA THR A 205 -8.35 -5.98 19.54
C THR A 205 -9.38 -7.00 19.07
N ASP A 206 -8.97 -8.21 18.77
CA ASP A 206 -9.83 -9.36 18.49
C ASP A 206 -10.73 -9.73 19.69
N THR A 207 -10.31 -9.38 20.92
CA THR A 207 -11.13 -9.55 22.15
C THR A 207 -12.13 -8.41 22.37
N GLY A 208 -12.15 -7.38 21.51
CA GLY A 208 -13.09 -6.26 21.53
C GLY A 208 -12.67 -5.06 22.38
N GLU A 209 -11.48 -5.05 22.96
CA GLU A 209 -10.95 -3.89 23.68
C GLU A 209 -10.56 -2.78 22.69
N GLU A 210 -10.98 -1.53 22.96
CA GLU A 210 -10.62 -0.38 22.12
C GLU A 210 -9.52 0.46 22.76
N PHE A 211 -8.55 0.86 21.95
CA PHE A 211 -7.49 1.81 22.29
C PHE A 211 -7.65 3.08 21.46
N ALA A 212 -7.42 4.21 22.12
CA ALA A 212 -7.57 5.52 21.50
C ALA A 212 -6.32 6.36 21.69
N PHE A 213 -5.77 6.86 20.59
CA PHE A 213 -4.53 7.63 20.56
C PHE A 213 -4.80 9.01 19.95
N ASN A 214 -4.36 10.08 20.61
CA ASN A 214 -4.35 11.39 20.00
C ASN A 214 -3.10 11.60 19.11
N THR A 215 -3.10 12.66 18.31
CA THR A 215 -1.99 12.95 17.38
C THR A 215 -0.62 13.05 18.09
N ASN A 216 -0.56 13.62 19.30
CA ASN A 216 0.71 13.75 20.01
C ASN A 216 1.25 12.40 20.50
N ASP A 217 0.36 11.49 20.89
CA ASP A 217 0.77 10.14 21.27
C ASP A 217 1.29 9.38 20.03
N LEU A 218 0.57 9.48 18.90
CA LEU A 218 0.96 8.82 17.65
C LEU A 218 2.36 9.29 17.20
N ARG A 219 2.63 10.60 17.24
CA ARG A 219 3.95 11.13 16.86
C ARG A 219 5.08 10.64 17.76
N LYS A 220 4.86 10.55 19.06
CA LYS A 220 5.85 9.99 20.00
C LYS A 220 6.19 8.52 19.73
N PHE A 221 5.26 7.77 19.14
CA PHE A 221 5.52 6.37 18.81
C PHE A 221 6.35 6.23 17.52
N MET A 222 6.28 7.23 16.65
CA MET A 222 7.03 7.27 15.39
C MET A 222 8.44 7.86 15.54
N ASP A 223 8.70 8.71 16.54
CA ASP A 223 10.02 9.25 16.85
C ASP A 223 10.98 8.15 17.37
#